data_d8fedf875f87de841899940838b9e3a4
#
_entry.id   d8fedf875f87de841899940838b9e3a4
#
_cell.length_a   1.000
_cell.length_b   1.000
_cell.length_c   1.000
_cell.angle_alpha   90.00
_cell.angle_beta   90.00
_cell.angle_gamma   90.00
#
_symmetry.space_group_name_H-M   'P 1'
#
loop_
_entity.id
_entity.type
_entity.pdbx_description
1 polymer ?
#
loop_
_entity_poly.entity_id
_entity_poly.type
_entity_poly.pdbx_seq_one_letter_code
_entity_poly.pdbx_strand_id
1 'polypeptide(L)'
;MSRQEIPEDKRRDFFLYVDEFQNFATPDFATILSEARKYHLNLTVANQFIGQMDDEVKNAIFGNVGTLISFRVGVTDASYMQREYQPVFGETDLINIERFHAYMKTIVDNEPVPPFSVDMTKDIKIFKAGANEKIAQAIIQLSRLKYGRPRELVEAEINQRARL
;
A
#
# COMPACT_ATOMS: atom_id res chain seq x y z
N MET A 1 6.50 25.14 2.10
CA MET A 1 5.61 25.19 3.27
C MET A 1 5.39 23.76 3.75
N SER A 2 5.75 23.46 4.99
CA SER A 2 5.51 22.15 5.60
C SER A 2 4.01 21.95 5.83
N ARG A 3 3.48 20.71 5.72
CA ARG A 3 2.07 20.43 6.05
C ARG A 3 1.72 20.80 7.50
N GLN A 4 2.71 20.82 8.39
CA GLN A 4 2.55 21.25 9.78
C GLN A 4 2.15 22.71 9.93
N GLU A 5 2.56 23.58 8.99
CA GLU A 5 2.28 25.01 8.99
C GLU A 5 0.88 25.34 8.43
N ILE A 6 0.20 24.36 7.81
CA ILE A 6 -1.12 24.54 7.25
C ILE A 6 -2.16 24.20 8.33
N PRO A 7 -3.15 25.07 8.62
CA PRO A 7 -4.28 24.74 9.50
C PRO A 7 -4.97 23.45 9.07
N GLU A 8 -5.42 22.63 10.02
CA GLU A 8 -5.95 21.30 9.75
C GLU A 8 -7.14 21.32 8.78
N ASP A 9 -8.05 22.26 8.96
CA ASP A 9 -9.23 22.49 8.12
C ASP A 9 -8.92 22.90 6.66
N LYS A 10 -7.68 23.33 6.39
CA LYS A 10 -7.20 23.75 5.06
C LYS A 10 -6.25 22.75 4.42
N ARG A 11 -5.95 21.64 5.10
CA ARG A 11 -5.08 20.59 4.55
C ARG A 11 -5.85 19.82 3.48
N ARG A 12 -5.25 19.69 2.30
CA ARG A 12 -5.78 18.82 1.23
C ARG A 12 -5.39 17.37 1.52
N ASP A 13 -6.25 16.43 1.17
CA ASP A 13 -5.91 15.02 1.24
C ASP A 13 -4.70 14.70 0.35
N PHE A 14 -3.82 13.87 0.89
CA PHE A 14 -2.68 13.32 0.17
C PHE A 14 -2.73 11.80 0.25
N PHE A 15 -2.74 11.16 -0.90
CA PHE A 15 -2.80 9.71 -1.01
C PHE A 15 -1.42 9.15 -1.30
N LEU A 16 -0.92 8.35 -0.38
CA LEU A 16 0.38 7.68 -0.48
C LEU A 16 0.16 6.16 -0.59
N TYR A 17 0.66 5.57 -1.65
CA TYR A 17 0.63 4.13 -1.88
C TYR A 17 2.04 3.58 -1.79
N VAL A 18 2.26 2.61 -0.92
CA VAL A 18 3.56 1.98 -0.72
C VAL A 18 3.43 0.48 -0.94
N ASP A 19 4.00 -0.01 -2.03
CA ASP A 19 4.13 -1.44 -2.30
C ASP A 19 5.42 -1.97 -1.67
N GLU A 20 5.46 -3.27 -1.36
CA GLU A 20 6.58 -3.92 -0.66
C GLU A 20 6.98 -3.16 0.62
N PHE A 21 5.96 -2.77 1.39
CA PHE A 21 6.10 -1.89 2.56
C PHE A 21 7.13 -2.39 3.57
N GLN A 22 7.33 -3.71 3.70
CA GLN A 22 8.34 -4.29 4.60
C GLN A 22 9.76 -3.74 4.36
N ASN A 23 10.06 -3.24 3.16
CA ASN A 23 11.35 -2.64 2.84
C ASN A 23 11.51 -1.21 3.38
N PHE A 24 10.41 -0.59 3.79
CA PHE A 24 10.34 0.79 4.29
C PHE A 24 9.84 0.86 5.74
N ALA A 25 9.52 -0.28 6.32
CA ALA A 25 8.95 -0.42 7.66
C ALA A 25 10.02 -0.11 8.73
N THR A 26 10.12 1.16 9.10
CA THR A 26 11.02 1.64 10.16
C THR A 26 10.19 2.13 11.37
N PRO A 27 10.78 2.24 12.57
CA PRO A 27 10.11 2.82 13.74
C PRO A 27 9.57 4.24 13.48
N ASP A 28 10.28 5.05 12.68
CA ASP A 28 9.80 6.38 12.27
C ASP A 28 8.48 6.31 11.50
N PHE A 29 8.29 5.23 10.72
CA PHE A 29 7.04 5.01 9.98
C PHE A 29 5.86 4.67 10.91
N ALA A 30 6.12 4.04 12.04
CA ALA A 30 5.10 3.80 13.07
C ALA A 30 4.53 5.12 13.61
N THR A 31 5.39 6.13 13.80
CA THR A 31 4.97 7.49 14.16
C THR A 31 4.12 8.14 13.06
N ILE A 32 4.53 8.01 11.79
CA ILE A 32 3.75 8.52 10.65
C ILE A 32 2.36 7.89 10.60
N LEU A 33 2.25 6.56 10.79
CA LEU A 33 0.97 5.86 10.82
C LEU A 33 0.03 6.38 11.90
N SER A 34 0.54 6.63 13.11
CA SER A 34 -0.26 7.12 14.23
C SER A 34 -0.76 8.56 14.03
N GLU A 35 -0.03 9.38 13.28
CA GLU A 35 -0.33 10.78 13.04
C GLU A 35 -0.95 11.08 11.66
N ALA A 36 -1.01 10.10 10.77
CA ALA A 36 -1.39 10.27 9.36
C ALA A 36 -2.72 11.01 9.20
N ARG A 37 -3.72 10.68 10.01
CA ARG A 37 -5.04 11.31 10.00
C ARG A 37 -4.97 12.83 10.24
N LYS A 38 -4.20 13.27 11.22
CA LYS A 38 -4.01 14.69 11.56
C LYS A 38 -3.46 15.51 10.39
N TYR A 39 -2.65 14.87 9.55
CA TYR A 39 -2.03 15.51 8.40
C TYR A 39 -2.79 15.28 7.09
N HIS A 40 -3.99 14.72 7.12
CA HIS A 40 -4.76 14.33 5.93
C HIS A 40 -3.93 13.44 4.99
N LEU A 41 -3.14 12.53 5.57
CA LEU A 41 -2.36 11.53 4.84
C LEU A 41 -3.18 10.24 4.78
N ASN A 42 -3.68 9.92 3.60
CA ASN A 42 -4.36 8.66 3.32
C ASN A 42 -3.32 7.66 2.84
N LEU A 43 -2.99 6.71 3.69
CA LEU A 43 -1.93 5.75 3.45
C LEU A 43 -2.51 4.38 3.05
N THR A 44 -2.03 3.85 1.94
CA THR A 44 -2.28 2.48 1.51
C THR A 44 -0.96 1.75 1.42
N VAL A 45 -0.78 0.72 2.22
CA VAL A 45 0.43 -0.11 2.22
C VAL A 45 0.11 -1.52 1.78
N ALA A 46 0.99 -2.11 0.99
CA ALA A 46 0.92 -3.51 0.60
C ALA A 46 2.23 -4.22 0.95
N ASN A 47 2.13 -5.44 1.44
CA ASN A 47 3.29 -6.27 1.79
C ASN A 47 2.98 -7.75 1.58
N GLN A 48 4.02 -8.53 1.38
CA GLN A 48 3.89 -9.98 1.15
C GLN A 48 4.06 -10.78 2.44
N PHE A 49 4.87 -10.31 3.39
CA PHE A 49 5.19 -11.03 4.63
C PHE A 49 5.14 -10.09 5.83
N ILE A 50 4.28 -10.41 6.80
CA ILE A 50 4.19 -9.68 8.06
C ILE A 50 5.34 -10.06 8.99
N GLY A 51 5.78 -11.31 8.94
CA GLY A 51 6.82 -11.84 9.83
C GLY A 51 8.18 -11.13 9.73
N GLN A 52 8.44 -10.40 8.65
CA GLN A 52 9.69 -9.64 8.47
C GLN A 52 9.68 -8.25 9.11
N MET A 53 8.54 -7.77 9.57
CA MET A 53 8.43 -6.46 10.20
C MET A 53 8.70 -6.54 11.70
N ASP A 54 9.27 -5.49 12.26
CA ASP A 54 9.42 -5.32 13.69
C ASP A 54 8.04 -5.25 14.38
N ASP A 55 7.95 -5.73 15.61
CA ASP A 55 6.68 -5.79 16.34
C ASP A 55 6.09 -4.42 16.60
N GLU A 56 6.91 -3.38 16.79
CA GLU A 56 6.47 -1.99 16.92
C GLU A 56 5.72 -1.52 15.68
N VAL A 57 6.27 -1.81 14.49
CA VAL A 57 5.64 -1.44 13.21
C VAL A 57 4.37 -2.25 12.98
N LYS A 58 4.37 -3.56 13.26
CA LYS A 58 3.17 -4.40 13.19
C LYS A 58 2.04 -3.83 14.05
N ASN A 59 2.34 -3.53 15.33
CA ASN A 59 1.36 -2.98 16.26
C ASN A 59 0.83 -1.62 15.79
N ALA A 60 1.69 -0.77 15.22
CA ALA A 60 1.28 0.51 14.67
C ALA A 60 0.35 0.35 13.46
N ILE A 61 0.64 -0.61 12.56
CA ILE A 61 -0.23 -0.91 11.42
C ILE A 61 -1.60 -1.38 11.91
N PHE A 62 -1.64 -2.50 12.64
CA PHE A 62 -2.91 -3.12 13.05
C PHE A 62 -3.73 -2.27 14.02
N GLY A 63 -3.07 -1.39 14.78
CA GLY A 63 -3.75 -0.43 15.67
C GLY A 63 -4.32 0.80 14.98
N ASN A 64 -3.87 1.15 13.78
CA ASN A 64 -4.25 2.41 13.12
C ASN A 64 -4.96 2.22 11.76
N VAL A 65 -4.91 1.03 11.14
CA VAL A 65 -5.58 0.82 9.86
C VAL A 65 -7.08 0.66 10.03
N GLY A 66 -7.85 1.42 9.26
CA GLY A 66 -9.30 1.30 9.21
C GLY A 66 -9.78 0.19 8.27
N THR A 67 -8.98 -0.15 7.27
CA THR A 67 -9.30 -1.22 6.31
C THR A 67 -8.12 -2.17 6.18
N LEU A 68 -8.39 -3.45 6.35
CA LEU A 68 -7.44 -4.54 6.20
C LEU A 68 -7.95 -5.51 5.13
N ILE A 69 -7.13 -5.78 4.12
CA ILE A 69 -7.44 -6.72 3.05
C ILE A 69 -6.37 -7.80 3.06
N SER A 70 -6.78 -9.05 3.17
CA SER A 70 -5.88 -10.20 3.09
C SER A 70 -6.20 -11.06 1.88
N PHE A 71 -5.20 -11.29 1.06
CA PHE A 71 -5.14 -12.41 0.13
C PHE A 71 -4.63 -13.65 0.86
N ARG A 72 -4.53 -14.78 0.15
CA ARG A 72 -3.97 -15.99 0.71
C ARG A 72 -2.56 -15.77 1.26
N VAL A 73 -2.35 -16.16 2.50
CA VAL A 73 -1.10 -16.00 3.23
C VAL A 73 -0.55 -17.35 3.69
N GLY A 74 0.71 -17.38 4.10
CA GLY A 74 1.33 -18.55 4.72
C GLY A 74 0.88 -18.75 6.17
N VAL A 75 1.19 -19.93 6.74
CA VAL A 75 0.78 -20.34 8.09
C VAL A 75 1.21 -19.32 9.15
N THR A 76 2.47 -18.89 9.09
CA THR A 76 3.02 -17.93 10.07
C THR A 76 2.25 -16.62 10.11
N ASP A 77 1.95 -16.05 8.95
CA ASP A 77 1.21 -14.81 8.85
C ASP A 77 -0.27 -15.01 9.19
N ALA A 78 -0.86 -16.16 8.80
CA ALA A 78 -2.25 -16.50 9.11
C ALA A 78 -2.49 -16.60 10.62
N SER A 79 -1.57 -17.20 11.37
CA SER A 79 -1.68 -17.30 12.83
C SER A 79 -1.65 -15.94 13.53
N TYR A 80 -0.98 -14.95 12.96
CA TYR A 80 -0.99 -13.58 13.44
C TYR A 80 -2.27 -12.84 13.03
N MET A 81 -2.62 -12.93 11.74
CA MET A 81 -3.71 -12.15 11.13
C MET A 81 -5.11 -12.62 11.57
N GLN A 82 -5.29 -13.89 11.92
CA GLN A 82 -6.61 -14.40 12.33
C GLN A 82 -7.27 -13.56 13.44
N ARG A 83 -6.48 -12.94 14.33
CA ARG A 83 -6.99 -12.09 15.42
C ARG A 83 -7.80 -10.90 14.91
N GLU A 84 -7.47 -10.42 13.70
CA GLU A 84 -8.15 -9.30 13.07
C GLU A 84 -9.46 -9.70 12.39
N TYR A 85 -9.59 -10.97 12.01
CA TYR A 85 -10.74 -11.49 11.25
C TYR A 85 -11.70 -12.34 12.08
N GLN A 86 -11.32 -12.73 13.29
CA GLN A 86 -12.21 -13.47 14.21
C GLN A 86 -13.43 -12.61 14.62
N PRO A 87 -14.59 -13.26 14.89
CA PRO A 87 -14.82 -14.70 14.85
C PRO A 87 -15.20 -15.24 13.46
N VAL A 88 -15.22 -14.42 12.41
CA VAL A 88 -15.77 -14.79 11.09
C VAL A 88 -14.83 -15.71 10.31
N PHE A 89 -13.53 -15.37 10.28
CA PHE A 89 -12.51 -16.17 9.59
C PHE A 89 -11.37 -16.53 10.54
N GLY A 90 -10.94 -17.79 10.46
CA GLY A 90 -9.82 -18.31 11.21
C GLY A 90 -8.55 -18.50 10.35
N GLU A 91 -7.53 -19.07 10.97
CA GLU A 91 -6.24 -19.37 10.32
C GLU A 91 -6.38 -20.22 9.07
N THR A 92 -7.18 -21.29 9.15
CA THR A 92 -7.43 -22.20 8.03
C THR A 92 -8.07 -21.49 6.84
N ASP A 93 -8.96 -20.53 7.09
CA ASP A 93 -9.62 -19.78 6.03
C ASP A 93 -8.60 -18.88 5.31
N LEU A 94 -7.73 -18.20 6.04
CA LEU A 94 -6.68 -17.32 5.51
C LEU A 94 -5.66 -18.04 4.64
N ILE A 95 -5.32 -19.28 4.99
CA ILE A 95 -4.39 -20.12 4.22
C ILE A 95 -5.03 -20.64 2.91
N ASN A 96 -6.34 -20.84 2.92
CA ASN A 96 -7.07 -21.46 1.82
C ASN A 96 -7.87 -20.48 0.96
N ILE A 97 -7.63 -19.18 1.06
CA ILE A 97 -8.31 -18.18 0.21
C ILE A 97 -8.10 -18.53 -1.26
N GLU A 98 -9.17 -18.60 -2.02
CA GLU A 98 -9.14 -18.89 -3.44
C GLU A 98 -8.44 -17.80 -4.25
N ARG A 99 -7.98 -18.16 -5.44
CA ARG A 99 -7.36 -17.18 -6.34
C ARG A 99 -8.36 -16.09 -6.73
N PHE A 100 -7.93 -14.84 -6.67
CA PHE A 100 -8.73 -13.64 -6.92
C PHE A 100 -9.83 -13.36 -5.89
N HIS A 101 -9.77 -14.02 -4.74
CA HIS A 101 -10.57 -13.69 -3.57
C HIS A 101 -9.70 -13.04 -2.50
N ALA A 102 -10.34 -12.30 -1.61
CA ALA A 102 -9.72 -11.70 -0.44
C ALA A 102 -10.71 -11.68 0.73
N TYR A 103 -10.19 -11.59 1.94
CA TYR A 103 -10.99 -11.21 3.10
C TYR A 103 -10.74 -9.75 3.44
N MET A 104 -11.81 -9.05 3.79
CA MET A 104 -11.77 -7.63 4.11
C MET A 104 -12.39 -7.38 5.49
N LYS A 105 -11.71 -6.59 6.30
CA LYS A 105 -12.22 -5.94 7.51
C LYS A 105 -12.15 -4.44 7.25
N THR A 106 -13.23 -3.72 7.51
CA THR A 106 -13.29 -2.29 7.24
C THR A 106 -14.21 -1.56 8.21
N ILE A 107 -14.16 -0.24 8.17
CA ILE A 107 -15.01 0.67 8.93
C ILE A 107 -15.89 1.41 7.91
N VAL A 108 -17.19 1.40 8.09
CA VAL A 108 -18.17 2.15 7.28
C VAL A 108 -18.93 3.09 8.20
N ASP A 109 -19.01 4.36 7.85
CA ASP A 109 -19.66 5.41 8.65
C ASP A 109 -19.19 5.47 10.12
N ASN A 110 -17.88 5.28 10.33
CA ASN A 110 -17.22 5.18 11.63
C ASN A 110 -17.61 3.95 12.49
N GLU A 111 -18.33 2.98 11.92
CA GLU A 111 -18.67 1.74 12.60
C GLU A 111 -17.92 0.55 12.00
N PRO A 112 -17.34 -0.34 12.83
CA PRO A 112 -16.68 -1.53 12.33
C PRO A 112 -17.71 -2.51 11.76
N VAL A 113 -17.44 -2.99 10.54
CA VAL A 113 -18.25 -4.00 9.87
C VAL A 113 -17.63 -5.39 10.10
N PRO A 114 -18.44 -6.44 10.36
CA PRO A 114 -17.92 -7.79 10.41
C PRO A 114 -17.09 -8.13 9.17
N PRO A 115 -15.97 -8.83 9.30
CA PRO A 115 -15.17 -9.24 8.14
C PRO A 115 -15.99 -10.01 7.12
N PHE A 116 -15.71 -9.80 5.84
CA PHE A 116 -16.39 -10.44 4.72
C PHE A 116 -15.44 -10.82 3.59
N SER A 117 -15.87 -11.73 2.72
CA SER A 117 -15.12 -12.13 1.54
C SER A 117 -15.43 -11.24 0.34
N VAL A 118 -14.41 -11.02 -0.50
CA VAL A 118 -14.51 -10.23 -1.73
C VAL A 118 -14.08 -11.10 -2.91
N ASP A 119 -14.92 -11.20 -3.94
CA ASP A 119 -14.60 -11.82 -5.22
C ASP A 119 -14.22 -10.77 -6.25
N MET A 120 -12.96 -10.75 -6.65
CA MET A 120 -12.42 -9.80 -7.64
C MET A 120 -12.31 -10.40 -9.05
N THR A 121 -12.87 -11.59 -9.29
CA THR A 121 -12.75 -12.30 -10.57
C THR A 121 -13.27 -11.47 -11.74
N LYS A 122 -14.39 -10.77 -11.55
CA LYS A 122 -14.98 -9.91 -12.59
C LYS A 122 -14.11 -8.70 -12.88
N ASP A 123 -13.63 -8.03 -11.83
CA ASP A 123 -12.83 -6.81 -11.95
C ASP A 123 -11.52 -7.07 -12.67
N ILE A 124 -10.84 -8.16 -12.34
CA ILE A 124 -9.60 -8.56 -13.02
C ILE A 124 -9.83 -8.86 -14.50
N LYS A 125 -10.96 -9.49 -14.87
CA LYS A 125 -11.30 -9.71 -16.28
C LYS A 125 -11.54 -8.39 -17.01
N ILE A 126 -12.24 -7.44 -16.40
CA ILE A 126 -12.48 -6.10 -16.96
C ILE A 126 -11.16 -5.36 -17.15
N PHE A 127 -10.29 -5.33 -16.14
CA PHE A 127 -8.98 -4.70 -16.23
C PHE A 127 -8.13 -5.29 -17.35
N LYS A 128 -8.08 -6.62 -17.45
CA LYS A 128 -7.34 -7.30 -18.54
C LYS A 128 -7.90 -7.01 -19.93
N ALA A 129 -9.23 -6.96 -20.07
CA ALA A 129 -9.87 -6.64 -21.33
C ALA A 129 -9.66 -5.18 -21.76
N GLY A 130 -9.51 -4.26 -20.80
CA GLY A 130 -9.22 -2.84 -21.04
C GLY A 130 -7.74 -2.53 -21.30
N ALA A 131 -6.84 -3.50 -21.14
CA ALA A 131 -5.41 -3.29 -21.39
C ALA A 131 -5.14 -2.96 -22.87
N ASN A 132 -4.46 -1.84 -23.13
CA ASN A 132 -4.11 -1.39 -24.47
C ASN A 132 -2.62 -1.10 -24.55
N GLU A 133 -1.89 -2.00 -25.20
CA GLU A 133 -0.43 -1.89 -25.34
C GLU A 133 0.00 -0.61 -26.05
N LYS A 134 -0.77 -0.14 -27.03
CA LYS A 134 -0.45 1.10 -27.74
C LYS A 134 -0.53 2.32 -26.84
N ILE A 135 -1.53 2.35 -25.94
CA ILE A 135 -1.65 3.42 -24.92
C ILE A 135 -0.50 3.32 -23.94
N ALA A 136 -0.14 2.13 -23.47
CA ALA A 136 0.98 1.93 -22.56
C ALA A 136 2.29 2.44 -23.15
N GLN A 137 2.58 2.11 -24.42
CA GLN A 137 3.77 2.58 -25.12
C GLN A 137 3.75 4.10 -25.33
N ALA A 138 2.61 4.69 -25.66
CA ALA A 138 2.47 6.14 -25.79
C ALA A 138 2.72 6.87 -24.46
N ILE A 139 2.23 6.34 -23.34
CA ILE A 139 2.48 6.88 -22.00
C ILE A 139 3.97 6.82 -21.65
N ILE A 140 4.63 5.69 -21.92
CA ILE A 140 6.08 5.52 -21.70
C ILE A 140 6.87 6.55 -22.50
N GLN A 141 6.55 6.72 -23.79
CA GLN A 141 7.23 7.70 -24.64
C GLN A 141 7.00 9.14 -24.15
N LEU A 142 5.76 9.49 -23.82
CA LEU A 142 5.44 10.81 -23.29
C LEU A 142 6.17 11.09 -21.96
N SER A 143 6.22 10.11 -21.08
CA SER A 143 6.94 10.20 -19.82
C SER A 143 8.45 10.43 -20.04
N ARG A 144 9.04 9.68 -20.95
CA ARG A 144 10.47 9.85 -21.31
C ARG A 144 10.75 11.25 -21.87
N LEU A 145 9.88 11.76 -22.73
CA LEU A 145 10.04 13.10 -23.32
C LEU A 145 9.85 14.22 -22.27
N LYS A 146 8.92 14.02 -21.33
CA LYS A 146 8.56 15.06 -20.35
C LYS A 146 9.48 15.08 -19.13
N TYR A 147 9.91 13.93 -18.66
CA TYR A 147 10.62 13.77 -17.39
C TYR A 147 12.00 13.14 -17.53
N GLY A 148 12.27 12.47 -18.63
CA GLY A 148 13.55 11.82 -18.89
C GLY A 148 14.58 12.76 -19.49
N ARG A 149 15.85 12.40 -19.28
CA ARG A 149 17.00 13.00 -19.96
C ARG A 149 17.80 11.89 -20.62
N PRO A 150 18.44 12.10 -21.77
CA PRO A 150 19.32 11.12 -22.40
C PRO A 150 20.39 10.68 -21.40
N ARG A 151 20.54 9.37 -21.23
CA ARG A 151 21.48 8.78 -20.26
C ARG A 151 22.91 9.28 -20.47
N GLU A 152 23.34 9.35 -21.74
CA GLU A 152 24.68 9.79 -22.13
C GLU A 152 24.99 11.22 -21.65
N LEU A 153 24.02 12.11 -21.72
CA LEU A 153 24.17 13.48 -21.24
C LEU A 153 24.30 13.53 -19.72
N VAL A 154 23.48 12.74 -19.01
CA VAL A 154 23.53 12.69 -17.55
C VAL A 154 24.84 12.08 -17.07
N GLU A 155 25.31 11.00 -17.70
CA GLU A 155 26.59 10.36 -17.39
C GLU A 155 27.77 11.31 -17.66
N ALA A 156 27.74 12.06 -18.76
CA ALA A 156 28.74 13.07 -19.04
C ALA A 156 28.80 14.17 -17.98
N GLU A 157 27.63 14.67 -17.54
CA GLU A 157 27.55 15.66 -16.45
C GLU A 157 28.08 15.11 -15.12
N ILE A 158 27.73 13.87 -14.78
CA ILE A 158 28.23 13.22 -13.55
C ILE A 158 29.76 13.09 -13.60
N ASN A 159 30.29 12.61 -14.70
CA ASN A 159 31.74 12.45 -14.88
C ASN A 159 32.47 13.79 -14.84
N GLN A 160 31.88 14.85 -15.39
CA GLN A 160 32.45 16.18 -15.31
C GLN A 160 32.49 16.72 -13.87
N ARG A 161 31.41 16.50 -13.09
CA ARG A 161 31.34 16.90 -11.68
C ARG A 161 32.27 16.08 -10.78
N ALA A 162 32.46 14.79 -11.09
CA ALA A 162 33.37 13.91 -10.34
C ALA A 162 34.85 14.18 -10.58
N ARG A 163 35.23 14.95 -11.60
CA ARG A 163 36.61 15.37 -11.90
C ARG A 163 36.97 16.72 -11.31
N LEU A 164 36.07 17.39 -10.62
CA LEU A 164 36.29 18.60 -9.83
C LEU A 164 36.52 18.26 -8.37
#